data_860685772d6cbdc04a65661974a5a46c
#
_entry.id   860685772d6cbdc04a65661974a5a46c
#
_cell.length_a   1.000
_cell.length_b   1.000
_cell.length_c   1.000
_cell.angle_alpha   90.00
_cell.angle_beta   90.00
_cell.angle_gamma   90.00
#
_symmetry.space_group_name_H-M   'P 1'
#
loop_
_entity.id
_entity.type
_entity.pdbx_description
1 polymer ?
#
loop_
_entity_poly.entity_id
_entity_poly.type
_entity_poly.pdbx_seq_one_letter_code
_entity_poly.pdbx_strand_id
1 'polypeptide(L)'
;MTLIIDLFPSPHPIWKTLLEKPPANVVYKIWKGFKGKVYLMLTSVLPRKRPIHFCNGVKLVYNRRWVADMESAKVFFKSYSLMENPDSVVAAQERLEAGDCVALLPLTKAAKKTLERIFNLKGFYVRVIYPAFYTSVKTMLSEKRDLIVFIGGSYLNKSFEAKGGREVLLAWLNICKSYPNYRFLMITNPPQDCLKIAKNVPNLQIVNFISREKLLSELYPRSKIIVLPSMMDTVGYSVIEAMNYGVVPIVSDHFALPEIVGDSGFIVKVPVKLWKDDGTPNLNFYEELTNGPFSEIIEKIADAMHVLLSDEVLWERYSHKSYERMSNPPFNINFRNEQLKEIYEIAISR
;
A
#
# COMPACT_ATOMS: atom_id res chain seq x y z
N MET A 1 5.53 4.67 31.85
CA MET A 1 6.44 3.52 31.60
C MET A 1 6.74 3.45 30.12
N THR A 2 8.00 3.27 29.73
CA THR A 2 8.39 3.12 28.32
C THR A 2 8.22 1.68 27.86
N LEU A 3 7.45 1.46 26.80
CA LEU A 3 7.25 0.16 26.19
C LEU A 3 8.37 -0.11 25.18
N ILE A 4 9.06 -1.25 25.30
CA ILE A 4 10.12 -1.65 24.37
C ILE A 4 9.61 -2.81 23.51
N ILE A 5 9.55 -2.58 22.19
CA ILE A 5 9.04 -3.54 21.20
C ILE A 5 10.20 -4.00 20.31
N ASP A 6 10.35 -5.31 20.15
CA ASP A 6 11.30 -5.88 19.19
C ASP A 6 10.67 -5.89 17.79
N LEU A 7 11.15 -5.03 16.88
CA LEU A 7 10.62 -4.84 15.54
C LEU A 7 11.36 -5.70 14.52
N PHE A 8 10.63 -6.55 13.79
CA PHE A 8 11.13 -7.36 12.69
C PHE A 8 10.58 -6.85 11.35
N PRO A 9 11.35 -6.02 10.65
CA PRO A 9 10.91 -5.42 9.41
C PRO A 9 10.86 -6.42 8.26
N SER A 10 9.88 -6.22 7.35
CA SER A 10 9.85 -6.85 6.04
C SER A 10 10.89 -6.21 5.10
N PRO A 11 11.14 -6.81 3.91
CA PRO A 11 11.89 -6.16 2.86
C PRO A 11 11.27 -4.83 2.39
N HIS A 12 9.95 -4.72 2.41
CA HIS A 12 9.23 -3.50 2.05
C HIS A 12 9.41 -2.41 3.12
N PRO A 13 9.75 -1.16 2.73
CA PRO A 13 10.18 -0.11 3.66
C PRO A 13 9.06 0.51 4.52
N ILE A 14 7.81 0.07 4.39
CA ILE A 14 6.65 0.65 5.10
C ILE A 14 6.82 0.70 6.63
N TRP A 15 7.52 -0.28 7.21
CA TRP A 15 7.83 -0.31 8.64
C TRP A 15 8.59 0.94 9.13
N LYS A 16 9.25 1.69 8.22
CA LYS A 16 9.94 2.95 8.57
C LYS A 16 8.95 3.99 9.08
N THR A 17 7.69 3.96 8.65
CA THR A 17 6.64 4.88 9.12
C THR A 17 6.36 4.74 10.63
N LEU A 18 6.64 3.55 11.21
CA LEU A 18 6.59 3.34 12.66
C LEU A 18 7.70 4.10 13.39
N LEU A 19 8.86 4.28 12.74
CA LEU A 19 10.00 4.99 13.31
C LEU A 19 9.92 6.50 13.11
N GLU A 20 9.30 6.96 12.02
CA GLU A 20 9.15 8.40 11.71
C GLU A 20 8.32 9.11 12.79
N LYS A 21 7.26 8.46 13.25
CA LYS A 21 6.46 8.93 14.38
C LYS A 21 5.95 7.72 15.18
N PRO A 22 6.72 7.24 16.16
CA PRO A 22 6.30 6.11 16.99
C PRO A 22 5.14 6.49 17.92
N PRO A 23 4.36 5.52 18.42
CA PRO A 23 3.41 5.74 19.48
C PRO A 23 4.08 6.35 20.74
N ALA A 24 3.34 7.15 21.48
CA ALA A 24 3.85 7.78 22.70
C ALA A 24 4.38 6.73 23.70
N ASN A 25 5.60 6.95 24.18
CA ASN A 25 6.29 6.04 25.11
C ASN A 25 6.62 4.65 24.55
N VAL A 26 6.67 4.49 23.20
CA VAL A 26 7.10 3.26 22.54
C VAL A 26 8.48 3.45 21.93
N VAL A 27 9.36 2.50 22.19
CA VAL A 27 10.72 2.44 21.59
C VAL A 27 10.86 1.12 20.84
N TYR A 28 11.23 1.19 19.56
CA TYR A 28 11.47 0.02 18.73
C TYR A 28 12.94 -0.40 18.73
N LYS A 29 13.22 -1.68 19.02
CA LYS A 29 14.50 -2.33 18.77
C LYS A 29 14.43 -3.12 17.48
N ILE A 30 15.22 -2.72 16.49
CA ILE A 30 15.13 -3.25 15.11
C ILE A 30 16.05 -4.47 14.95
N TRP A 31 15.49 -5.57 14.44
CA TRP A 31 16.17 -6.83 14.20
C TRP A 31 16.10 -7.23 12.72
N LYS A 32 17.22 -7.11 11.99
CA LYS A 32 17.30 -7.37 10.56
C LYS A 32 18.27 -8.49 10.20
N GLY A 33 18.06 -9.11 9.04
CA GLY A 33 18.99 -10.03 8.41
C GLY A 33 19.41 -11.19 9.32
N PHE A 34 20.69 -11.55 9.28
CA PHE A 34 21.26 -12.65 10.05
C PHE A 34 21.14 -12.43 11.57
N LYS A 35 21.42 -11.22 12.05
CA LYS A 35 21.27 -10.87 13.48
C LYS A 35 19.84 -11.09 13.98
N GLY A 36 18.83 -10.76 13.17
CA GLY A 36 17.43 -11.01 13.49
C GLY A 36 17.12 -12.50 13.55
N LYS A 37 17.64 -13.32 12.63
CA LYS A 37 17.44 -14.77 12.64
C LYS A 37 18.05 -15.42 13.90
N VAL A 38 19.30 -15.09 14.22
CA VAL A 38 19.98 -15.58 15.43
C VAL A 38 19.22 -15.14 16.68
N TYR A 39 18.76 -13.90 16.74
CA TYR A 39 17.96 -13.42 17.87
C TYR A 39 16.68 -14.22 18.07
N LEU A 40 15.93 -14.51 16.99
CA LEU A 40 14.72 -15.35 17.08
C LEU A 40 15.02 -16.76 17.57
N MET A 41 16.10 -17.40 17.11
CA MET A 41 16.53 -18.73 17.59
C MET A 41 16.87 -18.71 19.09
N LEU A 42 17.64 -17.73 19.53
CA LEU A 42 18.00 -17.62 20.95
C LEU A 42 16.80 -17.34 21.85
N THR A 43 15.81 -16.61 21.37
CA THR A 43 14.62 -16.23 22.15
C THR A 43 13.58 -17.35 22.21
N SER A 44 13.61 -18.34 21.33
CA SER A 44 12.78 -19.53 21.45
C SER A 44 13.22 -20.44 22.64
N VAL A 45 14.46 -20.28 23.11
CA VAL A 45 15.03 -21.04 24.23
C VAL A 45 14.98 -20.25 25.55
N LEU A 46 15.12 -18.91 25.48
CA LEU A 46 15.16 -18.05 26.66
C LEU A 46 13.94 -17.12 26.68
N PRO A 47 12.99 -17.28 27.59
CA PRO A 47 11.82 -16.41 27.68
C PRO A 47 12.23 -14.96 27.94
N ARG A 48 11.72 -14.04 27.11
CA ARG A 48 11.93 -12.60 27.28
C ARG A 48 10.59 -11.87 27.37
N LYS A 49 10.53 -10.85 28.20
CA LYS A 49 9.29 -10.08 28.46
C LYS A 49 8.89 -9.13 27.33
N ARG A 50 9.76 -8.90 26.32
CA ARG A 50 9.46 -7.91 25.25
C ARG A 50 8.63 -8.55 24.15
N PRO A 51 7.49 -7.97 23.79
CA PRO A 51 6.72 -8.47 22.65
C PRO A 51 7.43 -8.16 21.32
N ILE A 52 7.12 -8.95 20.32
CA ILE A 52 7.62 -8.80 18.95
C ILE A 52 6.54 -8.17 18.08
N HIS A 53 6.94 -7.25 17.20
CA HIS A 53 6.11 -6.80 16.09
C HIS A 53 6.74 -7.25 14.75
N PHE A 54 6.07 -8.15 14.05
CA PHE A 54 6.40 -8.54 12.69
C PHE A 54 5.72 -7.60 11.69
N CYS A 55 6.52 -6.92 10.86
CA CYS A 55 5.98 -6.05 9.83
C CYS A 55 5.83 -6.79 8.51
N ASN A 56 4.61 -6.84 8.01
CA ASN A 56 4.20 -7.50 6.77
C ASN A 56 4.82 -8.90 6.63
N GLY A 57 4.63 -9.70 7.65
CA GLY A 57 5.16 -11.05 7.70
C GLY A 57 4.95 -11.69 9.06
N VAL A 58 4.99 -13.00 9.11
CA VAL A 58 4.90 -13.78 10.34
C VAL A 58 6.03 -14.80 10.36
N LYS A 59 6.71 -14.88 11.48
CA LYS A 59 7.65 -15.99 11.77
C LYS A 59 7.20 -16.71 13.02
N LEU A 60 7.32 -18.01 12.99
CA LEU A 60 7.08 -18.84 14.20
C LEU A 60 8.03 -18.44 15.30
N VAL A 61 7.47 -18.06 16.41
CA VAL A 61 8.19 -17.80 17.66
C VAL A 61 7.46 -18.49 18.79
N TYR A 62 8.16 -19.36 19.51
CA TYR A 62 7.66 -20.00 20.71
C TYR A 62 8.10 -19.20 21.94
N ASN A 63 7.30 -19.24 23.00
CA ASN A 63 7.59 -18.61 24.29
C ASN A 63 7.77 -17.07 24.21
N ARG A 64 7.20 -16.43 23.19
CA ARG A 64 7.21 -14.97 23.09
C ARG A 64 5.94 -14.45 22.46
N ARG A 65 5.36 -13.45 23.08
CA ARG A 65 4.18 -12.74 22.58
C ARG A 65 4.54 -11.93 21.34
N TRP A 66 3.69 -12.00 20.34
CA TRP A 66 3.90 -11.25 19.12
C TRP A 66 2.61 -10.68 18.54
N VAL A 67 2.78 -9.60 17.82
CA VAL A 67 1.78 -8.98 16.95
C VAL A 67 2.33 -8.95 15.53
N ALA A 68 1.48 -8.98 14.52
CA ALA A 68 1.91 -8.87 13.13
C ALA A 68 0.98 -7.98 12.33
N ASP A 69 1.53 -7.00 11.63
CA ASP A 69 0.81 -6.31 10.56
C ASP A 69 0.95 -7.07 9.23
N MET A 70 -0.03 -6.93 8.34
CA MET A 70 -0.03 -7.65 7.07
C MET A 70 -0.92 -7.03 6.01
N GLU A 71 -0.44 -7.09 4.77
CA GLU A 71 -1.18 -6.62 3.59
C GLU A 71 -2.21 -7.63 3.07
N SER A 72 -2.05 -8.91 3.41
CA SER A 72 -2.96 -10.01 3.06
C SER A 72 -2.54 -11.30 3.78
N ALA A 73 -3.36 -12.33 3.72
CA ALA A 73 -3.02 -13.67 4.21
C ALA A 73 -1.82 -14.31 3.49
N LYS A 74 -1.40 -13.78 2.33
CA LYS A 74 -0.22 -14.25 1.57
C LYS A 74 1.05 -14.32 2.41
N VAL A 75 1.18 -13.50 3.46
CA VAL A 75 2.37 -13.48 4.33
C VAL A 75 2.62 -14.81 5.06
N PHE A 76 1.61 -15.65 5.19
CA PHE A 76 1.70 -16.99 5.78
C PHE A 76 2.17 -18.07 4.79
N PHE A 77 2.20 -17.76 3.50
CA PHE A 77 2.46 -18.71 2.43
C PHE A 77 3.63 -18.26 1.53
N LYS A 78 4.35 -19.21 0.94
CA LYS A 78 5.45 -18.92 0.01
C LYS A 78 4.95 -18.47 -1.38
N SER A 79 3.80 -19.00 -1.82
CA SER A 79 3.17 -18.66 -3.11
C SER A 79 1.65 -18.48 -2.95
N TYR A 80 1.00 -17.86 -3.93
CA TYR A 80 -0.46 -17.73 -3.96
C TYR A 80 -1.16 -19.09 -4.10
N SER A 81 -0.59 -20.01 -4.87
CA SER A 81 -1.13 -21.35 -5.05
C SER A 81 -1.22 -22.17 -3.75
N LEU A 82 -0.31 -21.94 -2.81
CA LEU A 82 -0.34 -22.60 -1.50
C LEU A 82 -1.48 -22.10 -0.61
N MET A 83 -2.09 -20.96 -0.92
CA MET A 83 -3.28 -20.48 -0.20
C MET A 83 -4.54 -21.26 -0.57
N GLU A 84 -4.55 -21.94 -1.71
CA GLU A 84 -5.65 -22.79 -2.18
C GLU A 84 -5.38 -24.29 -1.91
N ASN A 85 -4.20 -24.62 -1.38
CA ASN A 85 -3.84 -26.01 -1.03
C ASN A 85 -4.28 -26.30 0.41
N PRO A 86 -5.19 -27.29 0.65
CA PRO A 86 -5.75 -27.59 1.97
C PRO A 86 -4.69 -27.90 3.01
N ASP A 87 -3.69 -28.75 2.69
CA ASP A 87 -2.65 -29.16 3.63
C ASP A 87 -1.78 -27.95 4.06
N SER A 88 -1.51 -27.05 3.12
CA SER A 88 -0.76 -25.81 3.39
C SER A 88 -1.54 -24.87 4.31
N VAL A 89 -2.86 -24.80 4.12
CA VAL A 89 -3.76 -23.99 4.96
C VAL A 89 -3.85 -24.57 6.36
N VAL A 90 -4.03 -25.89 6.51
CA VAL A 90 -4.03 -26.58 7.81
C VAL A 90 -2.70 -26.33 8.53
N ALA A 91 -1.57 -26.56 7.87
CA ALA A 91 -0.26 -26.32 8.46
C ALA A 91 0.00 -24.85 8.84
N ALA A 92 -0.60 -23.88 8.12
CA ALA A 92 -0.52 -22.47 8.48
C ALA A 92 -1.42 -22.13 9.68
N GLN A 93 -2.61 -22.73 9.77
CA GLN A 93 -3.53 -22.59 10.91
C GLN A 93 -2.90 -23.15 12.19
N GLU A 94 -2.38 -24.38 12.16
CA GLU A 94 -1.69 -25.00 13.30
C GLU A 94 -0.52 -24.14 13.81
N ARG A 95 0.24 -23.55 12.89
CA ARG A 95 1.33 -22.64 13.24
C ARG A 95 0.85 -21.34 13.88
N LEU A 96 -0.28 -20.83 13.45
CA LEU A 96 -0.90 -19.64 14.06
C LEU A 96 -1.38 -19.95 15.47
N GLU A 97 -1.99 -21.11 15.68
CA GLU A 97 -2.52 -21.59 16.98
C GLU A 97 -1.42 -21.96 17.97
N ALA A 98 -0.30 -22.54 17.50
CA ALA A 98 0.82 -22.93 18.35
C ALA A 98 1.66 -21.75 18.86
N GLY A 99 1.45 -20.53 18.35
CA GLY A 99 2.22 -19.35 18.72
C GLY A 99 1.53 -18.46 19.75
N ASP A 100 2.32 -17.66 20.47
CA ASP A 100 1.81 -16.64 21.40
C ASP A 100 1.35 -15.38 20.63
N CYS A 101 0.44 -15.57 19.65
CA CYS A 101 -0.14 -14.48 18.90
C CYS A 101 -1.05 -13.63 19.79
N VAL A 102 -0.70 -12.36 19.97
CA VAL A 102 -1.53 -11.40 20.71
C VAL A 102 -2.54 -10.74 19.81
N ALA A 103 -2.10 -10.33 18.60
CA ALA A 103 -2.95 -9.65 17.64
C ALA A 103 -2.48 -9.83 16.19
N LEU A 104 -3.44 -9.98 15.28
CA LEU A 104 -3.27 -9.86 13.84
C LEU A 104 -3.78 -8.48 13.42
N LEU A 105 -2.94 -7.73 12.71
CA LEU A 105 -3.17 -6.35 12.35
C LEU A 105 -3.22 -6.19 10.82
N PRO A 106 -4.29 -6.68 10.15
CA PRO A 106 -4.45 -6.43 8.72
C PRO A 106 -4.47 -4.92 8.45
N LEU A 107 -3.71 -4.48 7.44
CA LEU A 107 -3.55 -3.07 7.11
C LEU A 107 -4.79 -2.45 6.46
N THR A 108 -5.76 -3.28 6.05
CA THR A 108 -6.98 -2.85 5.36
C THR A 108 -8.11 -3.86 5.63
N LYS A 109 -9.36 -3.47 5.36
CA LYS A 109 -10.49 -4.40 5.42
C LYS A 109 -10.36 -5.50 4.36
N ALA A 110 -9.85 -5.16 3.17
CA ALA A 110 -9.56 -6.15 2.13
C ALA A 110 -8.52 -7.18 2.62
N ALA A 111 -7.46 -6.75 3.30
CA ALA A 111 -6.48 -7.64 3.92
C ALA A 111 -7.13 -8.54 5.00
N LYS A 112 -8.00 -7.97 5.85
CA LYS A 112 -8.75 -8.73 6.86
C LYS A 112 -9.62 -9.81 6.21
N LYS A 113 -10.30 -9.49 5.11
CA LYS A 113 -11.12 -10.44 4.36
C LYS A 113 -10.33 -11.65 3.87
N THR A 114 -9.08 -11.46 3.43
CA THR A 114 -8.20 -12.58 3.04
C THR A 114 -7.86 -13.49 4.21
N LEU A 115 -7.68 -12.94 5.42
CA LEU A 115 -7.46 -13.75 6.63
C LEU A 115 -8.71 -14.54 7.00
N GLU A 116 -9.88 -13.89 7.03
CA GLU A 116 -11.17 -14.51 7.36
C GLU A 116 -11.55 -15.62 6.36
N ARG A 117 -11.08 -15.51 5.11
CA ARG A 117 -11.30 -16.53 4.07
C ARG A 117 -10.46 -17.77 4.27
N ILE A 118 -9.24 -17.61 4.79
CA ILE A 118 -8.23 -18.68 4.86
C ILE A 118 -8.21 -19.34 6.25
N PHE A 119 -8.35 -18.56 7.33
CA PHE A 119 -8.14 -18.99 8.69
C PHE A 119 -9.42 -19.02 9.54
N ASN A 120 -9.49 -19.97 10.45
CA ASN A 120 -10.40 -19.86 11.56
C ASN A 120 -9.83 -18.89 12.60
N LEU A 121 -10.39 -17.69 12.65
CA LEU A 121 -9.92 -16.61 13.52
C LEU A 121 -10.62 -16.56 14.88
N LYS A 122 -11.42 -17.56 15.22
CA LYS A 122 -12.08 -17.65 16.54
C LYS A 122 -11.04 -17.70 17.66
N GLY A 123 -11.14 -16.79 18.61
CA GLY A 123 -10.19 -16.66 19.72
C GLY A 123 -8.98 -15.76 19.44
N PHE A 124 -8.76 -15.32 18.20
CA PHE A 124 -7.72 -14.37 17.87
C PHE A 124 -8.23 -12.92 17.93
N TYR A 125 -7.38 -12.03 18.43
CA TYR A 125 -7.66 -10.59 18.33
C TYR A 125 -7.23 -10.07 16.96
N VAL A 126 -8.20 -9.67 16.15
CA VAL A 126 -7.96 -9.16 14.79
C VAL A 126 -8.48 -7.74 14.67
N ARG A 127 -7.60 -6.77 14.40
CA ARG A 127 -7.96 -5.36 14.28
C ARG A 127 -7.32 -4.75 13.04
N VAL A 128 -8.14 -4.13 12.19
CA VAL A 128 -7.63 -3.35 11.05
C VAL A 128 -6.92 -2.11 11.56
N ILE A 129 -5.64 -1.96 11.17
CA ILE A 129 -4.85 -0.76 11.47
C ILE A 129 -4.28 -0.21 10.16
N TYR A 130 -4.91 0.83 9.64
CA TYR A 130 -4.50 1.45 8.39
C TYR A 130 -3.09 2.04 8.47
N PRO A 131 -2.28 1.91 7.39
CA PRO A 131 -1.03 2.62 7.31
C PRO A 131 -1.29 4.14 7.33
N ALA A 132 -0.47 4.84 8.09
CA ALA A 132 -0.53 6.29 8.18
C ALA A 132 0.88 6.86 8.06
N PHE A 133 0.99 8.02 7.42
CA PHE A 133 2.25 8.66 7.15
C PHE A 133 2.33 9.99 7.90
N TYR A 134 3.53 10.29 8.40
CA TYR A 134 3.81 11.58 9.00
C TYR A 134 4.15 12.59 7.88
N THR A 135 3.43 13.70 7.87
CA THR A 135 3.69 14.81 6.98
C THR A 135 4.11 16.00 7.83
N SER A 136 5.38 16.40 7.73
CA SER A 136 5.93 17.54 8.48
C SER A 136 5.56 18.90 7.87
N VAL A 137 5.11 18.90 6.64
CA VAL A 137 4.78 20.10 5.89
C VAL A 137 3.28 20.36 5.97
N LYS A 138 2.90 21.53 6.51
CA LYS A 138 1.56 22.08 6.26
C LYS A 138 1.49 22.39 4.77
N THR A 139 0.90 21.50 4.01
CA THR A 139 0.70 21.68 2.57
C THR A 139 -0.25 22.87 2.38
N MET A 140 0.23 23.93 1.77
CA MET A 140 -0.68 24.97 1.31
C MET A 140 -1.45 24.40 0.12
N LEU A 141 -2.72 24.11 0.32
CA LEU A 141 -3.61 23.58 -0.73
C LEU A 141 -3.85 24.60 -1.88
N SER A 142 -3.32 25.83 -1.72
CA SER A 142 -3.51 26.96 -2.65
C SER A 142 -2.41 27.13 -3.69
N GLU A 143 -1.34 26.33 -3.65
CA GLU A 143 -0.30 26.44 -4.68
C GLU A 143 -0.76 25.85 -6.02
N LYS A 144 -0.48 26.57 -7.10
CA LYS A 144 -0.75 26.08 -8.46
C LYS A 144 0.01 24.78 -8.71
N ARG A 145 -0.71 23.69 -9.00
CA ARG A 145 -0.16 22.37 -9.22
C ARG A 145 -0.25 21.98 -10.69
N ASP A 146 0.89 21.69 -11.27
CA ASP A 146 1.03 21.40 -12.71
C ASP A 146 1.46 19.96 -13.02
N LEU A 147 1.60 19.10 -12.00
CA LEU A 147 2.18 17.78 -12.14
C LEU A 147 1.13 16.66 -11.97
N ILE A 148 1.14 15.71 -12.90
CA ILE A 148 0.43 14.43 -12.81
C ILE A 148 1.49 13.36 -12.57
N VAL A 149 1.24 12.41 -11.67
CA VAL A 149 2.22 11.37 -11.35
C VAL A 149 1.64 9.95 -11.48
N PHE A 150 2.46 9.04 -12.00
CA PHE A 150 2.25 7.59 -11.95
C PHE A 150 3.46 6.94 -11.29
N ILE A 151 3.22 6.05 -10.31
CA ILE A 151 4.30 5.34 -9.60
C ILE A 151 4.10 3.83 -9.77
N GLY A 152 4.73 3.29 -10.82
CA GLY A 152 4.60 1.88 -11.20
C GLY A 152 5.57 0.93 -10.50
N GLY A 153 6.63 1.45 -9.85
CA GLY A 153 7.71 0.62 -9.31
C GLY A 153 8.56 -0.02 -10.41
N SER A 154 9.67 -0.63 -10.02
CA SER A 154 10.62 -1.23 -10.97
C SER A 154 11.15 -2.61 -10.52
N TYR A 155 10.61 -3.17 -9.43
CA TYR A 155 11.23 -4.31 -8.74
C TYR A 155 10.73 -5.69 -9.19
N LEU A 156 9.59 -5.77 -9.91
CA LEU A 156 9.00 -7.04 -10.34
C LEU A 156 8.82 -7.07 -11.85
N ASN A 157 9.07 -8.21 -12.47
CA ASN A 157 8.69 -8.46 -13.85
C ASN A 157 7.18 -8.22 -14.02
N LYS A 158 6.78 -7.56 -15.12
CA LYS A 158 5.40 -7.18 -15.43
C LYS A 158 4.76 -6.21 -14.40
N SER A 159 5.55 -5.54 -13.55
CA SER A 159 4.98 -4.57 -12.61
C SER A 159 4.39 -3.35 -13.30
N PHE A 160 4.91 -2.98 -14.46
CA PHE A 160 4.40 -1.88 -15.28
C PHE A 160 2.97 -2.17 -15.77
N GLU A 161 2.77 -3.35 -16.38
CA GLU A 161 1.46 -3.80 -16.87
C GLU A 161 0.49 -4.03 -15.71
N ALA A 162 0.92 -4.73 -14.67
CA ALA A 162 0.08 -5.04 -13.52
C ALA A 162 -0.36 -3.79 -12.73
N LYS A 163 0.33 -2.68 -12.89
CA LYS A 163 -0.06 -1.39 -12.31
C LYS A 163 -0.81 -0.47 -13.29
N GLY A 164 -1.12 -0.98 -14.48
CA GLY A 164 -1.86 -0.25 -15.52
C GLY A 164 -1.03 0.83 -16.20
N GLY A 165 0.30 0.67 -16.23
CA GLY A 165 1.19 1.69 -16.75
C GLY A 165 1.02 1.95 -18.25
N ARG A 166 0.67 0.92 -19.02
CA ARG A 166 0.37 1.05 -20.46
C ARG A 166 -0.92 1.82 -20.68
N GLU A 167 -1.95 1.50 -19.93
CA GLU A 167 -3.25 2.17 -19.98
C GLU A 167 -3.11 3.66 -19.62
N VAL A 168 -2.34 3.96 -18.59
CA VAL A 168 -2.07 5.35 -18.16
C VAL A 168 -1.29 6.13 -19.22
N LEU A 169 -0.27 5.52 -19.85
CA LEU A 169 0.49 6.12 -20.93
C LEU A 169 -0.42 6.46 -22.13
N LEU A 170 -1.27 5.53 -22.52
CA LEU A 170 -2.19 5.72 -23.66
C LEU A 170 -3.31 6.71 -23.33
N ALA A 171 -3.82 6.71 -22.11
CA ALA A 171 -4.80 7.69 -21.64
C ALA A 171 -4.23 9.13 -21.70
N TRP A 172 -2.98 9.32 -21.25
CA TRP A 172 -2.32 10.62 -21.36
C TRP A 172 -2.10 11.03 -22.83
N LEU A 173 -1.67 10.10 -23.68
CA LEU A 173 -1.50 10.35 -25.11
C LEU A 173 -2.78 10.88 -25.78
N ASN A 174 -3.96 10.39 -25.35
CA ASN A 174 -5.25 10.81 -25.91
C ASN A 174 -5.60 12.27 -25.57
N ILE A 175 -5.15 12.79 -24.42
CA ILE A 175 -5.58 14.11 -23.92
C ILE A 175 -4.45 15.16 -23.83
N CYS A 176 -3.18 14.78 -23.88
CA CYS A 176 -2.04 15.66 -23.59
C CYS A 176 -1.99 16.94 -24.43
N LYS A 177 -2.47 16.91 -25.67
CA LYS A 177 -2.51 18.10 -26.56
C LYS A 177 -3.49 19.16 -26.05
N SER A 178 -4.54 18.78 -25.35
CA SER A 178 -5.52 19.70 -24.75
C SER A 178 -5.01 20.33 -23.44
N TYR A 179 -3.92 19.79 -22.88
CA TYR A 179 -3.39 20.21 -21.59
C TYR A 179 -1.89 20.55 -21.64
N PRO A 180 -1.44 21.51 -22.47
CA PRO A 180 -0.02 21.80 -22.69
C PRO A 180 0.69 22.39 -21.46
N ASN A 181 -0.05 22.87 -20.48
CA ASN A 181 0.49 23.46 -19.25
C ASN A 181 0.73 22.45 -18.13
N TYR A 182 0.32 21.20 -18.33
CA TYR A 182 0.54 20.13 -17.36
C TYR A 182 1.67 19.22 -17.79
N ARG A 183 2.38 18.69 -16.81
CA ARG A 183 3.47 17.72 -17.00
C ARG A 183 3.05 16.39 -16.42
N PHE A 184 3.40 15.32 -17.11
CA PHE A 184 3.18 13.97 -16.61
C PHE A 184 4.51 13.29 -16.30
N LEU A 185 4.68 12.84 -15.06
CA LEU A 185 5.84 12.09 -14.60
C LEU A 185 5.46 10.65 -14.30
N MET A 186 6.03 9.71 -15.04
CA MET A 186 5.92 8.29 -14.78
C MET A 186 7.21 7.79 -14.12
N ILE A 187 7.10 7.28 -12.88
CA ILE A 187 8.21 6.71 -12.12
C ILE A 187 8.12 5.19 -12.23
N THR A 188 8.78 4.63 -13.22
CA THR A 188 8.61 3.23 -13.62
C THR A 188 9.66 2.82 -14.64
N ASN A 189 9.71 1.52 -14.97
CA ASN A 189 10.55 0.96 -16.02
C ASN A 189 9.66 0.28 -17.08
N PRO A 190 9.17 1.02 -18.09
CA PRO A 190 8.28 0.47 -19.11
C PRO A 190 9.02 -0.37 -20.14
N PRO A 191 8.33 -1.28 -20.87
CA PRO A 191 8.91 -2.03 -21.98
C PRO A 191 9.22 -1.13 -23.18
N GLN A 192 10.04 -1.65 -24.10
CA GLN A 192 10.62 -0.88 -25.23
C GLN A 192 9.57 -0.28 -26.19
N ASP A 193 8.49 -0.99 -26.41
CA ASP A 193 7.38 -0.49 -27.24
C ASP A 193 6.70 0.73 -26.61
N CYS A 194 6.48 0.72 -25.30
CA CYS A 194 5.97 1.87 -24.56
C CYS A 194 6.95 3.04 -24.55
N LEU A 195 8.26 2.79 -24.45
CA LEU A 195 9.28 3.84 -24.58
C LEU A 195 9.27 4.49 -25.96
N LYS A 196 9.01 3.73 -27.04
CA LYS A 196 8.85 4.29 -28.39
C LYS A 196 7.63 5.22 -28.49
N ILE A 197 6.50 4.80 -27.90
CA ILE A 197 5.30 5.65 -27.83
C ILE A 197 5.60 6.93 -27.04
N ALA A 198 6.19 6.81 -25.88
CA ALA A 198 6.45 7.90 -24.94
C ALA A 198 7.32 9.02 -25.54
N LYS A 199 8.26 8.70 -26.46
CA LYS A 199 9.11 9.68 -27.12
C LYS A 199 8.33 10.77 -27.88
N ASN A 200 7.12 10.45 -28.33
CA ASN A 200 6.28 11.36 -29.12
C ASN A 200 5.15 12.00 -28.28
N VAL A 201 5.12 11.75 -26.97
CA VAL A 201 4.08 12.28 -26.08
C VAL A 201 4.57 13.59 -25.45
N PRO A 202 3.91 14.73 -25.74
CA PRO A 202 4.30 16.01 -25.16
C PRO A 202 4.20 16.01 -23.63
N ASN A 203 5.13 16.74 -23.00
CA ASN A 203 5.14 16.96 -21.54
C ASN A 203 5.14 15.68 -20.69
N LEU A 204 5.59 14.56 -21.26
CA LEU A 204 5.79 13.29 -20.55
C LEU A 204 7.26 13.10 -20.21
N GLN A 205 7.53 12.78 -18.96
CA GLN A 205 8.83 12.34 -18.47
C GLN A 205 8.72 10.95 -17.83
N ILE A 206 9.64 10.06 -18.18
CA ILE A 206 9.75 8.73 -17.55
C ILE A 206 11.09 8.64 -16.82
N VAL A 207 11.07 8.22 -15.56
CA VAL A 207 12.25 7.98 -14.73
C VAL A 207 12.13 6.64 -14.03
N ASN A 208 13.23 5.93 -13.87
CA ASN A 208 13.19 4.58 -13.29
C ASN A 208 12.96 4.61 -11.78
N PHE A 209 13.48 5.61 -11.10
CA PHE A 209 13.43 5.69 -9.64
C PHE A 209 13.56 7.14 -9.16
N ILE A 210 12.82 7.44 -8.10
CA ILE A 210 12.96 8.67 -7.31
C ILE A 210 12.94 8.26 -5.83
N SER A 211 13.81 8.84 -5.02
CA SER A 211 13.82 8.55 -3.58
C SER A 211 12.52 8.99 -2.91
N ARG A 212 12.08 8.26 -1.90
CA ARG A 212 10.87 8.62 -1.13
C ARG A 212 10.97 10.02 -0.53
N GLU A 213 12.15 10.42 -0.08
CA GLU A 213 12.40 11.77 0.43
C GLU A 213 12.02 12.83 -0.63
N LYS A 214 12.50 12.66 -1.86
CA LYS A 214 12.20 13.58 -2.97
C LYS A 214 10.73 13.53 -3.40
N LEU A 215 10.08 12.36 -3.30
CA LEU A 215 8.63 12.27 -3.50
C LEU A 215 7.88 13.16 -2.51
N LEU A 216 8.21 13.06 -1.23
CA LEU A 216 7.53 13.79 -0.15
C LEU A 216 7.86 15.29 -0.13
N SER A 217 9.12 15.67 -0.41
CA SER A 217 9.57 17.05 -0.28
C SER A 217 9.32 17.92 -1.52
N GLU A 218 9.31 17.31 -2.72
CA GLU A 218 9.28 18.06 -3.98
C GLU A 218 8.10 17.70 -4.89
N LEU A 219 7.79 16.40 -5.03
CA LEU A 219 6.86 15.96 -6.07
C LEU A 219 5.40 15.98 -5.62
N TYR A 220 5.05 15.35 -4.50
CA TYR A 220 3.67 15.37 -4.04
C TYR A 220 3.15 16.80 -3.74
N PRO A 221 3.93 17.74 -3.15
CA PRO A 221 3.47 19.12 -2.99
C PRO A 221 3.08 19.81 -4.31
N ARG A 222 3.70 19.43 -5.43
CA ARG A 222 3.44 19.98 -6.77
C ARG A 222 2.45 19.16 -7.59
N SER A 223 2.11 17.96 -7.11
CA SER A 223 1.23 17.05 -7.85
C SER A 223 -0.22 17.46 -7.70
N LYS A 224 -0.93 17.48 -8.83
CA LYS A 224 -2.38 17.70 -8.92
C LYS A 224 -3.13 16.38 -8.84
N ILE A 225 -2.65 15.37 -9.55
CA ILE A 225 -3.28 14.05 -9.68
C ILE A 225 -2.23 12.95 -9.51
N ILE A 226 -2.57 11.88 -8.81
CA ILE A 226 -1.88 10.60 -8.86
C ILE A 226 -2.76 9.58 -9.57
N VAL A 227 -2.21 8.90 -10.60
CA VAL A 227 -2.92 7.87 -11.36
C VAL A 227 -2.31 6.52 -11.06
N LEU A 228 -3.07 5.60 -10.47
CA LEU A 228 -2.60 4.24 -10.14
C LEU A 228 -3.74 3.22 -10.34
N PRO A 229 -4.10 2.86 -11.57
CA PRO A 229 -5.15 1.88 -11.86
C PRO A 229 -4.60 0.45 -11.69
N SER A 230 -3.98 0.19 -10.55
CA SER A 230 -3.28 -1.05 -10.28
C SER A 230 -4.22 -2.23 -10.15
N MET A 231 -3.89 -3.32 -10.82
CA MET A 231 -4.58 -4.62 -10.76
C MET A 231 -3.93 -5.58 -9.76
N MET A 232 -2.86 -5.13 -9.05
CA MET A 232 -2.10 -5.98 -8.12
C MET A 232 -1.81 -5.36 -6.74
N ASP A 233 -1.90 -4.05 -6.58
CA ASP A 233 -1.53 -3.40 -5.31
C ASP A 233 -2.47 -3.81 -4.17
N THR A 234 -1.90 -4.19 -3.05
CA THR A 234 -2.65 -4.57 -1.85
C THR A 234 -3.04 -3.37 -1.00
N VAL A 235 -2.23 -2.32 -0.95
CA VAL A 235 -2.47 -1.13 -0.12
C VAL A 235 -2.44 0.16 -0.94
N GLY A 236 -1.52 0.29 -1.92
CA GLY A 236 -1.36 1.54 -2.66
C GLY A 236 -0.69 2.63 -1.81
N TYR A 237 0.45 2.33 -1.18
CA TYR A 237 1.15 3.27 -0.28
C TYR A 237 1.43 4.63 -0.92
N SER A 238 1.82 4.67 -2.20
CA SER A 238 2.04 5.91 -2.93
C SER A 238 0.79 6.78 -3.04
N VAL A 239 -0.39 6.15 -3.11
CA VAL A 239 -1.68 6.85 -3.11
C VAL A 239 -1.92 7.50 -1.75
N ILE A 240 -1.74 6.76 -0.64
CA ILE A 240 -1.90 7.30 0.71
C ILE A 240 -0.90 8.44 0.95
N GLU A 241 0.36 8.27 0.55
CA GLU A 241 1.38 9.32 0.66
C GLU A 241 0.98 10.58 -0.11
N ALA A 242 0.55 10.45 -1.37
CA ALA A 242 0.12 11.57 -2.20
C ALA A 242 -1.12 12.28 -1.64
N MET A 243 -2.11 11.51 -1.18
CA MET A 243 -3.34 12.04 -0.57
C MET A 243 -3.07 12.90 0.68
N ASN A 244 -2.02 12.62 1.45
CA ASN A 244 -1.59 13.47 2.57
C ASN A 244 -1.19 14.90 2.14
N TYR A 245 -0.93 15.10 0.84
CA TYR A 245 -0.63 16.40 0.22
C TYR A 245 -1.83 16.97 -0.56
N GLY A 246 -3.02 16.38 -0.43
CA GLY A 246 -4.20 16.76 -1.17
C GLY A 246 -4.11 16.44 -2.67
N VAL A 247 -3.24 15.52 -3.08
CA VAL A 247 -3.20 15.02 -4.45
C VAL A 247 -4.43 14.19 -4.71
N VAL A 248 -5.15 14.41 -5.81
CA VAL A 248 -6.39 13.70 -6.13
C VAL A 248 -6.05 12.37 -6.78
N PRO A 249 -6.50 11.23 -6.23
CA PRO A 249 -6.22 9.92 -6.78
C PRO A 249 -7.20 9.50 -7.88
N ILE A 250 -6.67 8.89 -8.94
CA ILE A 250 -7.41 8.06 -9.91
C ILE A 250 -6.87 6.63 -9.75
N VAL A 251 -7.68 5.71 -9.25
CA VAL A 251 -7.26 4.34 -8.90
C VAL A 251 -8.19 3.29 -9.49
N SER A 252 -7.78 2.03 -9.44
CA SER A 252 -8.66 0.91 -9.79
C SER A 252 -9.61 0.52 -8.65
N ASP A 253 -10.62 -0.28 -8.99
CA ASP A 253 -11.50 -0.96 -8.04
C ASP A 253 -10.87 -2.24 -7.44
N HIS A 254 -9.55 -2.35 -7.48
CA HIS A 254 -8.82 -3.51 -6.98
C HIS A 254 -8.52 -3.41 -5.49
N PHE A 255 -8.83 -4.49 -4.77
CA PHE A 255 -8.46 -4.78 -3.38
C PHE A 255 -8.78 -3.61 -2.43
N ALA A 256 -7.75 -2.99 -1.81
CA ALA A 256 -7.95 -1.93 -0.81
C ALA A 256 -8.04 -0.51 -1.41
N LEU A 257 -7.75 -0.31 -2.69
CA LEU A 257 -7.74 1.02 -3.29
C LEU A 257 -9.07 1.77 -3.14
N PRO A 258 -10.26 1.11 -3.36
CA PRO A 258 -11.54 1.77 -3.14
C PRO A 258 -11.77 2.19 -1.69
N GLU A 259 -11.40 1.37 -0.71
CA GLU A 259 -11.60 1.71 0.71
C GLU A 259 -10.66 2.82 1.19
N ILE A 260 -9.47 2.94 0.57
CA ILE A 260 -8.51 4.00 0.86
C ILE A 260 -8.98 5.32 0.28
N VAL A 261 -9.38 5.34 -0.97
CA VAL A 261 -9.77 6.56 -1.69
C VAL A 261 -11.18 7.04 -1.29
N GLY A 262 -12.15 6.13 -1.16
CA GLY A 262 -13.54 6.48 -0.86
C GLY A 262 -14.11 7.46 -1.90
N ASP A 263 -14.67 8.57 -1.42
CA ASP A 263 -15.25 9.65 -2.24
C ASP A 263 -14.28 10.82 -2.52
N SER A 264 -12.98 10.64 -2.23
CA SER A 264 -11.96 11.69 -2.40
C SER A 264 -11.17 11.58 -3.71
N GLY A 265 -11.61 10.73 -4.64
CA GLY A 265 -10.98 10.55 -5.95
C GLY A 265 -11.85 9.74 -6.90
N PHE A 266 -11.23 9.23 -7.95
CA PHE A 266 -11.91 8.47 -9.01
C PHE A 266 -11.51 6.99 -8.95
N ILE A 267 -12.50 6.12 -9.10
CA ILE A 267 -12.31 4.66 -9.09
C ILE A 267 -12.69 4.12 -10.47
N VAL A 268 -11.73 3.49 -11.14
CA VAL A 268 -11.90 2.88 -12.47
C VAL A 268 -12.01 1.36 -12.30
N LYS A 269 -13.00 0.75 -12.91
CA LYS A 269 -13.12 -0.71 -12.94
C LYS A 269 -12.04 -1.33 -13.80
N VAL A 270 -11.41 -2.40 -13.29
CA VAL A 270 -10.40 -3.18 -14.02
C VAL A 270 -10.89 -4.60 -14.28
N PRO A 271 -10.65 -5.16 -15.48
CA PRO A 271 -11.16 -6.48 -15.84
C PRO A 271 -10.36 -7.62 -15.20
N VAL A 272 -9.10 -7.36 -14.83
CA VAL A 272 -8.19 -8.34 -14.25
C VAL A 272 -7.76 -7.88 -12.87
N LYS A 273 -7.86 -8.76 -11.88
CA LYS A 273 -7.52 -8.48 -10.48
C LYS A 273 -6.67 -9.62 -9.91
N LEU A 274 -5.56 -9.29 -9.24
CA LEU A 274 -4.75 -10.29 -8.52
C LEU A 274 -5.53 -10.92 -7.37
N TRP A 275 -6.33 -10.10 -6.69
CA TRP A 275 -7.23 -10.54 -5.64
C TRP A 275 -8.68 -10.43 -6.13
N LYS A 276 -9.37 -11.56 -6.11
CA LYS A 276 -10.81 -11.61 -6.41
C LYS A 276 -11.61 -10.95 -5.29
N ASP A 277 -12.83 -10.56 -5.59
CA ASP A 277 -13.69 -9.85 -4.64
C ASP A 277 -14.07 -10.70 -3.40
N ASP A 278 -13.93 -12.03 -3.47
CA ASP A 278 -14.12 -12.95 -2.34
C ASP A 278 -12.89 -13.09 -1.43
N GLY A 279 -11.76 -12.45 -1.77
CA GLY A 279 -10.51 -12.51 -1.01
C GLY A 279 -9.59 -13.68 -1.40
N THR A 280 -9.90 -14.42 -2.46
CA THR A 280 -9.01 -15.45 -3.01
C THR A 280 -8.05 -14.86 -4.05
N PRO A 281 -6.84 -15.44 -4.24
CA PRO A 281 -5.95 -14.99 -5.30
C PRO A 281 -6.40 -15.47 -6.67
N ASN A 282 -6.16 -14.68 -7.70
CA ASN A 282 -6.29 -15.11 -9.09
C ASN A 282 -4.99 -15.74 -9.55
N LEU A 283 -4.94 -17.06 -9.66
CA LEU A 283 -3.73 -17.79 -10.06
C LEU A 283 -3.38 -17.57 -11.54
N ASN A 284 -4.35 -17.18 -12.39
CA ASN A 284 -4.15 -16.89 -13.81
C ASN A 284 -3.86 -15.40 -14.09
N PHE A 285 -3.70 -14.60 -13.04
CA PHE A 285 -3.53 -13.13 -13.12
C PHE A 285 -2.52 -12.68 -14.18
N TYR A 286 -1.32 -13.26 -14.21
CA TYR A 286 -0.28 -12.86 -15.15
C TYR A 286 -0.53 -13.31 -16.60
N GLU A 287 -1.33 -14.33 -16.81
CA GLU A 287 -1.80 -14.76 -18.12
C GLU A 287 -2.87 -13.80 -18.63
N GLU A 288 -3.87 -13.53 -17.81
CA GLU A 288 -4.96 -12.60 -18.12
C GLU A 288 -4.49 -11.17 -18.42
N LEU A 289 -3.41 -10.71 -17.77
CA LEU A 289 -2.77 -9.42 -18.07
C LEU A 289 -2.27 -9.31 -19.51
N THR A 290 -1.95 -10.41 -20.17
CA THR A 290 -1.47 -10.39 -21.56
C THR A 290 -2.54 -10.00 -22.58
N ASN A 291 -3.82 -10.00 -22.17
CA ASN A 291 -4.94 -9.53 -22.99
C ASN A 291 -5.01 -8.01 -23.12
N GLY A 292 -4.20 -7.27 -22.32
CA GLY A 292 -4.12 -5.82 -22.40
C GLY A 292 -3.35 -5.32 -23.64
N PRO A 293 -3.36 -4.01 -23.93
CA PRO A 293 -4.00 -2.99 -23.10
C PRO A 293 -5.53 -2.99 -23.17
N PHE A 294 -6.17 -2.58 -22.08
CA PHE A 294 -7.63 -2.60 -21.96
C PHE A 294 -8.22 -1.22 -22.31
N SER A 295 -8.88 -1.11 -23.46
CA SER A 295 -9.38 0.15 -24.01
C SER A 295 -10.35 0.86 -23.08
N GLU A 296 -11.26 0.15 -22.40
CA GLU A 296 -12.21 0.73 -21.46
C GLU A 296 -11.51 1.45 -20.28
N ILE A 297 -10.41 0.87 -19.77
CA ILE A 297 -9.62 1.50 -18.70
C ILE A 297 -8.96 2.78 -19.21
N ILE A 298 -8.39 2.74 -20.42
CA ILE A 298 -7.75 3.91 -21.06
C ILE A 298 -8.73 5.08 -21.15
N GLU A 299 -9.93 4.84 -21.64
CA GLU A 299 -10.98 5.85 -21.77
C GLU A 299 -11.38 6.40 -20.41
N LYS A 300 -11.66 5.55 -19.42
CA LYS A 300 -12.07 5.99 -18.07
C LYS A 300 -10.98 6.78 -17.34
N ILE A 301 -9.71 6.43 -17.52
CA ILE A 301 -8.59 7.21 -16.98
C ILE A 301 -8.50 8.56 -17.66
N ALA A 302 -8.61 8.61 -19.00
CA ALA A 302 -8.58 9.82 -19.77
C ALA A 302 -9.73 10.77 -19.37
N ASP A 303 -10.95 10.24 -19.24
CA ASP A 303 -12.12 10.99 -18.77
C ASP A 303 -11.92 11.58 -17.37
N ALA A 304 -11.44 10.76 -16.42
CA ALA A 304 -11.19 11.22 -15.06
C ALA A 304 -10.10 12.30 -14.99
N MET A 305 -9.02 12.15 -15.76
CA MET A 305 -8.00 13.20 -15.89
C MET A 305 -8.60 14.45 -16.53
N HIS A 306 -9.37 14.31 -17.61
CA HIS A 306 -10.00 15.45 -18.29
C HIS A 306 -10.87 16.26 -17.32
N VAL A 307 -11.74 15.60 -16.56
CA VAL A 307 -12.63 16.24 -15.58
C VAL A 307 -11.82 17.04 -14.55
N LEU A 308 -10.74 16.47 -14.00
CA LEU A 308 -9.91 17.12 -12.97
C LEU A 308 -9.00 18.23 -13.53
N LEU A 309 -8.66 18.19 -14.82
CA LEU A 309 -7.79 19.18 -15.47
C LEU A 309 -8.56 20.36 -16.06
N SER A 310 -9.84 20.14 -16.40
CA SER A 310 -10.70 21.17 -17.01
C SER A 310 -11.49 22.00 -15.99
N ASP A 311 -11.73 21.49 -14.78
CA ASP A 311 -12.51 22.13 -13.73
C ASP A 311 -11.68 22.30 -12.45
N GLU A 312 -11.11 23.50 -12.24
CA GLU A 312 -10.29 23.81 -11.08
C GLU A 312 -11.08 23.74 -9.76
N VAL A 313 -12.33 24.21 -9.76
CA VAL A 313 -13.19 24.21 -8.55
C VAL A 313 -13.50 22.77 -8.13
N LEU A 314 -13.79 21.92 -9.10
CA LEU A 314 -14.02 20.50 -8.84
C LEU A 314 -12.75 19.82 -8.31
N TRP A 315 -11.60 20.10 -8.94
CA TRP A 315 -10.32 19.57 -8.47
C TRP A 315 -10.01 20.03 -7.04
N GLU A 316 -10.17 21.30 -6.69
CA GLU A 316 -9.95 21.81 -5.34
C GLU A 316 -10.83 21.08 -4.31
N ARG A 317 -12.09 20.85 -4.63
CA ARG A 317 -13.02 20.09 -3.77
C ARG A 317 -12.51 18.66 -3.51
N TYR A 318 -12.04 17.94 -4.53
CA TYR A 318 -11.45 16.62 -4.39
C TYR A 318 -10.12 16.64 -3.64
N SER A 319 -9.31 17.68 -3.88
CA SER A 319 -8.03 17.88 -3.19
C SER A 319 -8.24 18.08 -1.68
N HIS A 320 -9.22 18.89 -1.28
CA HIS A 320 -9.60 19.03 0.13
C HIS A 320 -10.09 17.71 0.73
N LYS A 321 -10.99 17.00 0.08
CA LYS A 321 -11.46 15.68 0.52
C LYS A 321 -10.32 14.68 0.68
N SER A 322 -9.37 14.68 -0.26
CA SER A 322 -8.19 13.80 -0.23
C SER A 322 -7.33 14.08 1.01
N TYR A 323 -7.03 15.35 1.29
CA TYR A 323 -6.28 15.76 2.46
C TYR A 323 -7.03 15.48 3.78
N GLU A 324 -8.31 15.84 3.86
CA GLU A 324 -9.15 15.61 5.04
C GLU A 324 -9.25 14.13 5.39
N ARG A 325 -9.40 13.28 4.37
CA ARG A 325 -9.46 11.83 4.57
C ARG A 325 -8.22 11.28 5.24
N MET A 326 -7.03 11.74 4.86
CA MET A 326 -5.77 11.30 5.46
C MET A 326 -5.49 11.97 6.81
N SER A 327 -6.07 13.14 7.06
CA SER A 327 -5.91 13.90 8.31
C SER A 327 -6.81 13.41 9.44
N ASN A 328 -7.84 12.62 9.12
CA ASN A 328 -8.85 12.14 10.07
C ASN A 328 -8.77 10.61 10.25
N PRO A 329 -9.27 10.06 11.37
CA PRO A 329 -9.46 8.63 11.50
C PRO A 329 -10.27 8.04 10.32
N PRO A 330 -9.91 6.84 9.86
CA PRO A 330 -8.94 5.91 10.43
C PRO A 330 -7.51 6.06 9.89
N PHE A 331 -7.21 7.00 8.98
CA PHE A 331 -5.91 7.14 8.30
C PHE A 331 -4.94 8.08 9.00
N ASN A 332 -5.38 8.74 10.06
CA ASN A 332 -4.59 9.68 10.84
C ASN A 332 -3.50 8.97 11.65
N ILE A 333 -2.28 9.53 11.63
CA ILE A 333 -1.13 8.91 12.28
C ILE A 333 -1.25 8.84 13.81
N ASN A 334 -1.93 9.82 14.44
CA ASN A 334 -2.13 9.79 15.88
C ASN A 334 -3.08 8.66 16.27
N PHE A 335 -4.19 8.50 15.53
CA PHE A 335 -5.14 7.41 15.71
C PHE A 335 -4.49 6.04 15.52
N ARG A 336 -3.68 5.84 14.45
CA ARG A 336 -2.88 4.63 14.28
C ARG A 336 -2.00 4.33 15.49
N ASN A 337 -1.33 5.36 16.00
CA ASN A 337 -0.39 5.23 17.11
C ASN A 337 -1.09 4.87 18.42
N GLU A 338 -2.27 5.44 18.68
CA GLU A 338 -3.11 5.09 19.85
C GLU A 338 -3.50 3.62 19.78
N GLN A 339 -4.00 3.16 18.65
CA GLN A 339 -4.36 1.76 18.44
C GLN A 339 -3.17 0.80 18.64
N LEU A 340 -1.99 1.13 18.10
CA LEU A 340 -0.79 0.31 18.28
C LEU A 340 -0.33 0.29 19.74
N LYS A 341 -0.42 1.42 20.44
CA LYS A 341 -0.07 1.49 21.87
C LYS A 341 -0.95 0.57 22.71
N GLU A 342 -2.28 0.63 22.54
CA GLU A 342 -3.22 -0.27 23.22
C GLU A 342 -2.84 -1.75 23.03
N ILE A 343 -2.52 -2.14 21.77
CA ILE A 343 -2.14 -3.52 21.45
C ILE A 343 -0.82 -3.93 22.12
N TYR A 344 0.17 -3.02 22.16
CA TYR A 344 1.43 -3.30 22.84
C TYR A 344 1.28 -3.39 24.36
N GLU A 345 0.39 -2.60 24.95
CA GLU A 345 0.05 -2.71 26.37
C GLU A 345 -0.59 -4.08 26.68
N ILE A 346 -1.51 -4.55 25.85
CA ILE A 346 -2.09 -5.90 25.97
C ILE A 346 -0.98 -6.96 25.82
N ALA A 347 -0.06 -6.78 24.86
CA ALA A 347 1.03 -7.74 24.63
C ALA A 347 2.04 -7.82 25.80
N ILE A 348 2.14 -6.78 26.62
CA ILE A 348 3.02 -6.78 27.79
C ILE A 348 2.31 -7.28 29.04
N SER A 349 1.01 -7.01 29.20
CA SER A 349 0.24 -7.36 30.41
C SER A 349 -0.16 -8.85 30.47
N ARG A 350 -0.38 -9.51 29.33
CA ARG A 350 -0.62 -10.97 29.28
C ARG A 350 0.66 -11.76 29.56
#